data_da8670960118621f41e2414953bf9bd3
#
_entry.id   da8670960118621f41e2414953bf9bd3
#
_cell.length_a   1.000
_cell.length_b   1.000
_cell.length_c   1.000
_cell.angle_alpha   90.00
_cell.angle_beta   90.00
_cell.angle_gamma   90.00
#
_symmetry.space_group_name_H-M   'P 1'
#
loop_
_entity.id
_entity.type
_entity.pdbx_description
1 polymer ?
#
loop_
_entity_poly.entity_id
_entity_poly.type
_entity_poly.pdbx_seq_one_letter_code
_entity_poly.pdbx_strand_id
1 'polypeptide(L)'
;MPEKFSRTKRVNLIKQIEQKRKSKLLVYFCADRPPQGAGSQISSDAIRPLYDHLLNIAPDRLKKLDLFLYSIGGMVEVPWRIVNMLREFCEKFAVIIPYRAYSAASLIALGADEIIMTRKGELSPIDPTLRSVVPLPGSGQPMPMEFGVEDISSYLTFIKERS
;
A
#
# COMPACT_ATOMS: atom_id res chain seq x y z
N MET A 1 16.92 26.97 3.26
CA MET A 1 16.83 25.52 2.98
C MET A 1 15.93 24.89 4.04
N PRO A 2 14.94 24.06 3.71
CA PRO A 2 14.17 23.37 4.73
C PRO A 2 15.10 22.47 5.55
N GLU A 3 15.04 22.62 6.86
CA GLU A 3 15.84 21.88 7.81
C GLU A 3 15.67 20.37 7.56
N LYS A 4 16.75 19.68 7.20
CA LYS A 4 16.71 18.22 6.98
C LYS A 4 16.19 17.55 8.26
N PHE A 5 15.02 16.96 8.21
CA PHE A 5 14.48 16.17 9.32
C PHE A 5 15.47 15.05 9.68
N SER A 6 16.17 15.22 10.78
CA SER A 6 17.14 14.23 11.26
C SER A 6 16.42 12.93 11.65
N ARG A 7 17.17 11.81 11.67
CA ARG A 7 16.66 10.54 12.19
C ARG A 7 16.06 10.70 13.59
N THR A 8 16.69 11.47 14.45
CA THR A 8 16.23 11.75 15.82
C THR A 8 14.86 12.41 15.84
N LYS A 9 14.62 13.42 14.99
CA LYS A 9 13.30 14.07 14.89
C LYS A 9 12.21 13.09 14.45
N ARG A 10 12.50 12.22 13.47
CA ARG A 10 11.53 11.18 13.03
C ARG A 10 11.21 10.19 14.15
N VAL A 11 12.22 9.70 14.85
CA VAL A 11 12.03 8.77 15.99
C VAL A 11 11.20 9.41 17.10
N ASN A 12 11.43 10.69 17.39
CA ASN A 12 10.64 11.42 18.40
C ASN A 12 9.17 11.56 17.98
N LEU A 13 8.88 11.82 16.72
CA LEU A 13 7.51 11.88 16.20
C LEU A 13 6.81 10.52 16.28
N ILE A 14 7.51 9.44 15.94
CA ILE A 14 7.00 8.06 16.10
C ILE A 14 6.61 7.82 17.56
N LYS A 15 7.50 8.10 18.51
CA LYS A 15 7.23 7.94 19.94
C LYS A 15 6.03 8.77 20.42
N GLN A 16 5.85 9.99 19.91
CA GLN A 16 4.69 10.82 20.25
C GLN A 16 3.38 10.21 19.75
N ILE A 17 3.37 9.63 18.54
CA ILE A 17 2.20 8.94 18.00
C ILE A 17 1.91 7.69 18.85
N GLU A 18 2.92 6.87 19.15
CA GLU A 18 2.79 5.68 20.00
C GLU A 18 2.18 6.01 21.37
N GLN A 19 2.67 7.07 22.02
CA GLN A 19 2.14 7.52 23.32
C GLN A 19 0.68 7.95 23.23
N LYS A 20 0.33 8.77 22.24
CA LYS A 20 -1.04 9.27 22.06
C LYS A 20 -2.02 8.15 21.71
N ARG A 21 -1.58 7.19 20.93
CA ARG A 21 -2.43 6.10 20.45
C ARG A 21 -2.39 4.85 21.34
N LYS A 22 -1.47 4.81 22.29
CA LYS A 22 -1.20 3.64 23.14
C LYS A 22 -0.98 2.38 22.30
N SER A 23 -0.15 2.50 21.27
CA SER A 23 0.14 1.47 20.25
C SER A 23 1.63 1.42 19.97
N LYS A 24 2.08 0.38 19.28
CA LYS A 24 3.35 0.42 18.53
C LYS A 24 3.11 0.93 17.13
N LEU A 25 4.09 1.64 16.56
CA LEU A 25 3.98 2.22 15.22
C LEU A 25 5.03 1.64 14.28
N LEU A 26 4.54 1.00 13.21
CA LEU A 26 5.33 0.62 12.06
C LEU A 26 5.12 1.65 10.94
N VAL A 27 6.18 2.02 10.22
CA VAL A 27 6.10 2.98 9.12
C VAL A 27 6.41 2.28 7.81
N TYR A 28 5.46 2.29 6.89
CA TYR A 28 5.64 1.82 5.52
C TYR A 28 5.37 2.97 4.55
N PHE A 29 6.44 3.45 3.95
CA PHE A 29 6.42 4.63 3.10
C PHE A 29 7.05 4.31 1.75
N CYS A 30 6.23 4.32 0.69
CA CYS A 30 6.67 4.18 -0.69
C CYS A 30 6.79 5.57 -1.32
N ALA A 31 8.00 5.98 -1.70
CA ALA A 31 8.24 7.27 -2.31
C ALA A 31 7.64 7.36 -3.72
N ASP A 32 6.92 8.46 -3.99
CA ASP A 32 6.32 8.74 -5.29
C ASP A 32 7.01 9.90 -6.03
N ARG A 33 8.18 10.34 -5.54
CA ARG A 33 8.94 11.41 -6.16
C ARG A 33 9.89 10.89 -7.21
N PRO A 34 9.83 11.37 -8.47
CA PRO A 34 10.92 11.13 -9.39
C PRO A 34 12.21 11.82 -8.90
N PRO A 35 13.37 11.21 -9.05
CA PRO A 35 14.04 11.16 -10.32
C PRO A 35 13.52 9.95 -11.09
N GLN A 36 13.32 10.18 -12.37
CA GLN A 36 12.75 9.27 -13.34
C GLN A 36 13.22 7.82 -13.12
N GLY A 37 12.29 6.93 -12.84
CA GLY A 37 12.53 5.49 -12.76
C GLY A 37 12.63 4.87 -11.36
N ALA A 38 12.59 5.61 -10.27
CA ALA A 38 12.69 5.07 -8.90
C ALA A 38 11.42 5.28 -8.06
N GLY A 39 10.25 4.99 -8.63
CA GLY A 39 9.03 4.89 -7.84
C GLY A 39 9.09 3.62 -6.99
N SER A 40 9.07 3.74 -5.66
CA SER A 40 8.85 2.56 -4.82
C SER A 40 7.37 2.23 -4.78
N GLN A 41 7.05 0.97 -5.01
CA GLN A 41 5.69 0.44 -4.98
C GLN A 41 5.59 -0.66 -3.91
N ILE A 42 4.38 -1.00 -3.51
CA ILE A 42 4.15 -2.17 -2.68
C ILE A 42 4.54 -3.40 -3.47
N SER A 43 5.52 -4.14 -2.96
CA SER A 43 6.11 -5.31 -3.61
C SER A 43 6.53 -6.35 -2.56
N SER A 44 6.79 -7.58 -3.00
CA SER A 44 7.08 -8.71 -2.12
C SER A 44 8.38 -8.56 -1.33
N ASP A 45 9.31 -7.73 -1.79
CA ASP A 45 10.56 -7.41 -1.11
C ASP A 45 10.36 -6.66 0.21
N ALA A 46 9.21 -5.99 0.40
CA ALA A 46 8.86 -5.33 1.65
C ALA A 46 8.52 -6.29 2.80
N ILE A 47 8.12 -7.54 2.49
CA ILE A 47 7.61 -8.47 3.51
C ILE A 47 8.71 -8.82 4.53
N ARG A 48 9.91 -9.15 4.07
CA ARG A 48 11.00 -9.55 4.95
C ARG A 48 11.46 -8.41 5.87
N PRO A 49 11.72 -7.18 5.41
CA PRO A 49 12.04 -6.07 6.29
C PRO A 49 10.94 -5.74 7.30
N LEU A 50 9.66 -5.80 6.88
CA LEU A 50 8.54 -5.57 7.80
C LEU A 50 8.50 -6.64 8.90
N TYR A 51 8.69 -7.92 8.54
CA TYR A 51 8.74 -9.02 9.49
C TYR A 51 9.90 -8.87 10.49
N ASP A 52 11.10 -8.56 10.01
CA ASP A 52 12.27 -8.35 10.86
C ASP A 52 12.07 -7.17 11.83
N HIS A 53 11.37 -6.09 11.40
CA HIS A 53 10.98 -5.01 12.28
C HIS A 53 9.94 -5.44 13.33
N LEU A 54 8.97 -6.26 12.96
CA LEU A 54 7.95 -6.78 13.88
C LEU A 54 8.58 -7.63 14.97
N LEU A 55 9.50 -8.52 14.64
CA LEU A 55 10.23 -9.31 15.63
C LEU A 55 10.96 -8.44 16.66
N ASN A 56 11.47 -7.29 16.24
CA ASN A 56 12.18 -6.37 17.14
C ASN A 56 11.24 -5.53 18.05
N ILE A 57 10.08 -5.13 17.56
CA ILE A 57 9.15 -4.23 18.31
C ILE A 57 8.06 -4.98 19.05
N ALA A 58 7.82 -6.24 18.71
CA ALA A 58 6.76 -7.09 19.23
C ALA A 58 7.33 -8.46 19.67
N PRO A 59 8.19 -8.51 20.71
CA PRO A 59 8.65 -9.80 21.24
C PRO A 59 7.49 -10.64 21.79
N ASP A 60 6.43 -9.96 22.28
CA ASP A 60 5.15 -10.54 22.64
C ASP A 60 4.05 -9.94 21.78
N ARG A 61 2.88 -10.60 21.72
CA ARG A 61 1.73 -10.10 20.98
C ARG A 61 1.26 -8.75 21.50
N LEU A 62 1.26 -7.74 20.64
CA LEU A 62 0.89 -6.37 20.98
C LEU A 62 -0.63 -6.24 21.17
N LYS A 63 -1.05 -5.42 22.12
CA LYS A 63 -2.47 -5.04 22.24
C LYS A 63 -2.94 -4.22 21.04
N LYS A 64 -2.06 -3.34 20.51
CA LYS A 64 -2.38 -2.50 19.37
C LYS A 64 -1.14 -2.20 18.54
N LEU A 65 -1.27 -2.37 17.22
CA LEU A 65 -0.28 -2.02 16.22
C LEU A 65 -0.89 -1.02 15.23
N ASP A 66 -0.23 0.10 15.04
CA ASP A 66 -0.57 1.08 14.01
C ASP A 66 0.43 0.97 12.86
N LEU A 67 -0.06 0.94 11.62
CA LEU A 67 0.73 1.06 10.40
C LEU A 67 0.56 2.46 9.83
N PHE A 68 1.61 3.28 9.83
CA PHE A 68 1.64 4.55 9.11
C PHE A 68 1.95 4.25 7.65
N LEU A 69 0.95 4.40 6.78
CA LEU A 69 1.00 3.95 5.40
C LEU A 69 0.93 5.13 4.43
N TYR A 70 1.89 5.16 3.50
CA TYR A 70 1.87 6.02 2.34
C TYR A 70 2.34 5.25 1.11
N SER A 71 1.49 5.15 0.09
CA SER A 71 1.83 4.50 -1.18
C SER A 71 0.81 4.84 -2.26
N ILE A 72 1.26 4.88 -3.51
CA ILE A 72 0.40 4.97 -4.70
C ILE A 72 -0.03 3.59 -5.23
N GLY A 73 0.30 2.51 -4.52
CA GLY A 73 -0.08 1.15 -4.88
C GLY A 73 1.08 0.22 -5.17
N GLY A 74 0.80 -0.84 -5.90
CA GLY A 74 1.76 -1.86 -6.28
C GLY A 74 1.12 -3.22 -6.55
N MET A 75 1.83 -4.31 -6.26
CA MET A 75 1.38 -5.68 -6.51
C MET A 75 0.17 -6.05 -5.65
N VAL A 76 -0.92 -6.44 -6.28
CA VAL A 76 -2.23 -6.66 -5.62
C VAL A 76 -2.27 -7.91 -4.70
N GLU A 77 -1.36 -8.85 -4.88
CA GLU A 77 -1.24 -10.06 -4.05
C GLU A 77 -0.47 -9.83 -2.74
N VAL A 78 0.28 -8.74 -2.64
CA VAL A 78 1.14 -8.45 -1.48
C VAL A 78 0.36 -7.95 -0.26
N PRO A 79 -0.68 -7.10 -0.40
CA PRO A 79 -1.48 -6.60 0.72
C PRO A 79 -2.01 -7.68 1.65
N TRP A 80 -2.56 -8.76 1.10
CA TRP A 80 -3.07 -9.89 1.88
C TRP A 80 -1.99 -10.50 2.79
N ARG A 81 -0.79 -10.70 2.26
CA ARG A 81 0.34 -11.24 3.01
C ARG A 81 0.79 -10.31 4.13
N ILE A 82 0.85 -8.98 3.83
CA ILE A 82 1.22 -7.96 4.83
C ILE A 82 0.18 -7.93 5.95
N VAL A 83 -1.11 -7.85 5.62
CA VAL A 83 -2.19 -7.77 6.61
C VAL A 83 -2.19 -8.99 7.53
N ASN A 84 -2.14 -10.20 6.96
CA ASN A 84 -2.11 -11.42 7.76
C ASN A 84 -0.90 -11.45 8.70
N MET A 85 0.28 -11.13 8.18
CA MET A 85 1.50 -11.04 8.98
C MET A 85 1.33 -10.05 10.15
N LEU A 86 0.84 -8.82 9.89
CA LEU A 86 0.66 -7.81 10.94
C LEU A 86 -0.34 -8.26 12.01
N ARG A 87 -1.42 -8.94 11.60
CA ARG A 87 -2.45 -9.45 12.52
C ARG A 87 -1.97 -10.56 13.44
N GLU A 88 -0.95 -11.32 13.05
CA GLU A 88 -0.34 -12.32 13.93
C GLU A 88 0.37 -11.67 15.13
N PHE A 89 0.91 -10.46 14.96
CA PHE A 89 1.66 -9.75 15.99
C PHE A 89 0.81 -8.86 16.90
N CYS A 90 -0.48 -8.70 16.66
CA CYS A 90 -1.31 -7.81 17.47
C CYS A 90 -2.76 -8.31 17.65
N GLU A 91 -3.43 -7.76 18.69
CA GLU A 91 -4.86 -7.99 18.92
C GLU A 91 -5.71 -7.02 18.08
N LYS A 92 -5.25 -5.76 17.94
CA LYS A 92 -5.89 -4.73 17.12
C LYS A 92 -4.89 -4.15 16.14
N PHE A 93 -5.27 -4.13 14.88
CA PHE A 93 -4.51 -3.55 13.78
C PHE A 93 -5.18 -2.28 13.27
N ALA A 94 -4.46 -1.16 13.22
CA ALA A 94 -4.95 0.08 12.66
C ALA A 94 -4.02 0.62 11.57
N VAL A 95 -4.58 1.34 10.59
CA VAL A 95 -3.81 2.00 9.54
C VAL A 95 -4.00 3.50 9.64
N ILE A 96 -2.89 4.24 9.67
CA ILE A 96 -2.86 5.71 9.65
C ILE A 96 -2.48 6.16 8.25
N ILE A 97 -3.38 6.90 7.59
CA ILE A 97 -3.21 7.42 6.24
C ILE A 97 -3.00 8.94 6.31
N PRO A 98 -1.74 9.40 6.23
CA PRO A 98 -1.44 10.83 6.30
C PRO A 98 -1.80 11.57 5.02
N TYR A 99 -1.75 10.88 3.86
CA TYR A 99 -2.02 11.44 2.54
C TYR A 99 -2.58 10.36 1.62
N ARG A 100 -1.79 9.65 0.84
CA ARG A 100 -2.27 8.70 -0.19
C ARG A 100 -2.06 7.26 0.22
N ALA A 101 -3.11 6.46 0.08
CA ALA A 101 -3.03 5.01 0.13
C ALA A 101 -3.89 4.46 -1.01
N TYR A 102 -3.28 4.29 -2.21
CA TYR A 102 -3.99 3.96 -3.43
C TYR A 102 -3.84 2.48 -3.81
N SER A 103 -4.84 1.94 -4.52
CA SER A 103 -4.82 0.58 -5.07
C SER A 103 -4.43 -0.47 -4.01
N ALA A 104 -3.30 -1.16 -4.16
CA ALA A 104 -2.78 -2.14 -3.20
C ALA A 104 -2.67 -1.57 -1.76
N ALA A 105 -2.39 -0.27 -1.58
CA ALA A 105 -2.38 0.35 -0.27
C ALA A 105 -3.79 0.51 0.32
N SER A 106 -4.82 0.75 -0.50
CA SER A 106 -6.21 0.71 -0.08
C SER A 106 -6.59 -0.69 0.44
N LEU A 107 -6.11 -1.77 -0.20
CA LEU A 107 -6.33 -3.15 0.28
C LEU A 107 -5.72 -3.39 1.66
N ILE A 108 -4.51 -2.88 1.92
CA ILE A 108 -3.91 -2.97 3.26
C ILE A 108 -4.79 -2.23 4.28
N ALA A 109 -5.28 -1.03 3.93
CA ALA A 109 -6.13 -0.25 4.82
C ALA A 109 -7.46 -0.96 5.13
N LEU A 110 -8.10 -1.58 4.14
CA LEU A 110 -9.33 -2.36 4.32
C LEU A 110 -9.12 -3.60 5.20
N GLY A 111 -7.90 -4.11 5.29
CA GLY A 111 -7.55 -5.21 6.17
C GLY A 111 -7.40 -4.83 7.65
N ALA A 112 -7.50 -3.55 8.00
CA ALA A 112 -7.38 -3.05 9.37
C ALA A 112 -8.72 -3.05 10.13
N ASP A 113 -8.63 -3.06 11.47
CA ASP A 113 -9.79 -2.88 12.35
C ASP A 113 -10.20 -1.40 12.46
N GLU A 114 -9.24 -0.48 12.23
CA GLU A 114 -9.44 0.97 12.32
C GLU A 114 -8.63 1.67 11.23
N ILE A 115 -9.26 2.57 10.48
CA ILE A 115 -8.60 3.43 9.50
C ILE A 115 -8.63 4.87 10.02
N ILE A 116 -7.45 5.47 10.20
CA ILE A 116 -7.31 6.85 10.65
C ILE A 116 -6.79 7.67 9.47
N MET A 117 -7.58 8.64 9.06
CA MET A 117 -7.22 9.51 7.95
C MET A 117 -7.02 10.95 8.43
N THR A 118 -6.01 11.62 7.93
CA THR A 118 -5.92 13.07 8.07
C THR A 118 -6.94 13.75 7.16
N ARG A 119 -7.09 15.07 7.28
CA ARG A 119 -7.95 15.84 6.35
C ARG A 119 -7.49 15.77 4.88
N LYS A 120 -6.28 15.32 4.63
CA LYS A 120 -5.70 15.11 3.30
C LYS A 120 -5.54 13.62 2.98
N GLY A 121 -6.06 12.75 3.83
CA GLY A 121 -6.00 11.31 3.62
C GLY A 121 -6.91 10.91 2.47
N GLU A 122 -6.38 10.10 1.57
CA GLU A 122 -7.07 9.63 0.37
C GLU A 122 -6.91 8.12 0.23
N LEU A 123 -8.00 7.46 -0.10
CA LEU A 123 -8.03 6.08 -0.61
C LEU A 123 -8.42 6.14 -2.08
N SER A 124 -7.97 5.19 -2.89
CA SER A 124 -8.44 5.05 -4.27
C SER A 124 -9.27 3.79 -4.44
N PRO A 125 -10.05 3.70 -5.53
CA PRO A 125 -10.57 2.43 -6.00
C PRO A 125 -9.45 1.40 -6.17
N ILE A 126 -9.82 0.14 -6.06
CA ILE A 126 -8.95 -1.00 -6.28
C ILE A 126 -9.32 -1.55 -7.64
N ASP A 127 -8.50 -1.24 -8.63
CA ASP A 127 -8.67 -1.74 -10.00
C ASP A 127 -7.51 -2.66 -10.35
N PRO A 128 -7.70 -3.99 -10.26
CA PRO A 128 -6.69 -4.94 -10.68
C PRO A 128 -6.48 -4.81 -12.19
N THR A 129 -5.27 -4.45 -12.60
CA THR A 129 -4.90 -4.39 -14.02
C THR A 129 -4.31 -5.72 -14.47
N LEU A 130 -4.78 -6.18 -15.63
CA LEU A 130 -4.18 -7.30 -16.34
C LEU A 130 -3.15 -6.76 -17.33
N ARG A 131 -1.94 -7.30 -17.28
CA ARG A 131 -0.90 -7.02 -18.26
C ARG A 131 -0.94 -8.11 -19.33
N SER A 132 -1.08 -7.71 -20.56
CA SER A 132 -1.00 -8.60 -21.71
C SER A 132 -0.09 -8.01 -22.78
N VAL A 133 0.46 -8.88 -23.62
CA VAL A 133 1.24 -8.47 -24.78
C VAL A 133 0.37 -8.70 -26.01
N VAL A 134 -0.03 -7.62 -26.64
CA VAL A 134 -0.92 -7.68 -27.81
C VAL A 134 -0.13 -7.31 -29.07
N PRO A 135 -0.23 -8.07 -30.16
CA PRO A 135 0.38 -7.69 -31.43
C PRO A 135 -0.23 -6.40 -31.96
N LEU A 136 0.58 -5.42 -32.33
CA LEU A 136 0.10 -4.21 -32.97
C LEU A 136 -0.51 -4.53 -34.37
N PRO A 137 -1.72 -4.05 -34.67
CA PRO A 137 -2.30 -4.19 -36.01
C PRO A 137 -1.35 -3.61 -37.07
N GLY A 138 -0.99 -4.41 -38.07
CA GLY A 138 -0.16 -4.00 -39.20
C GLY A 138 1.34 -4.15 -39.06
N SER A 139 1.90 -4.20 -37.84
CA SER A 139 3.35 -4.40 -37.63
C SER A 139 3.73 -5.76 -37.05
N GLY A 140 2.77 -6.43 -36.39
CA GLY A 140 3.00 -7.69 -35.68
C GLY A 140 3.94 -7.56 -34.49
N GLN A 141 4.43 -6.36 -34.14
CA GLN A 141 5.31 -6.17 -32.98
C GLN A 141 4.52 -6.26 -31.68
N PRO A 142 5.08 -6.97 -30.68
CA PRO A 142 4.42 -7.09 -29.38
C PRO A 142 4.41 -5.73 -28.65
N MET A 143 3.24 -5.28 -28.24
CA MET A 143 3.07 -4.09 -27.40
C MET A 143 2.51 -4.50 -26.04
N PRO A 144 3.17 -4.12 -24.93
CA PRO A 144 2.59 -4.33 -23.62
C PRO A 144 1.37 -3.41 -23.44
N MET A 145 0.23 -4.01 -23.13
CA MET A 145 -1.00 -3.29 -22.80
C MET A 145 -1.46 -3.65 -21.39
N GLU A 146 -1.97 -2.65 -20.68
CA GLU A 146 -2.60 -2.82 -19.38
C GLU A 146 -4.09 -2.58 -19.55
N PHE A 147 -4.90 -3.51 -19.07
CA PHE A 147 -6.36 -3.43 -19.07
C PHE A 147 -6.86 -3.51 -17.62
N GLY A 148 -7.72 -2.59 -17.22
CA GLY A 148 -8.53 -2.76 -16.02
C GLY A 148 -9.49 -3.94 -16.17
N VAL A 149 -9.75 -4.65 -15.09
CA VAL A 149 -10.76 -5.74 -15.11
C VAL A 149 -12.13 -5.19 -15.48
N GLU A 150 -12.44 -3.97 -15.04
CA GLU A 150 -13.68 -3.28 -15.36
C GLU A 150 -13.77 -2.89 -16.85
N ASP A 151 -12.66 -2.54 -17.49
CA ASP A 151 -12.63 -2.25 -18.94
C ASP A 151 -13.03 -3.47 -19.75
N ILE A 152 -12.52 -4.66 -19.39
CA ILE A 152 -12.85 -5.93 -20.02
C ILE A 152 -14.34 -6.27 -19.81
N SER A 153 -14.83 -6.10 -18.59
CA SER A 153 -16.24 -6.34 -18.25
C SER A 153 -17.18 -5.42 -19.02
N SER A 154 -16.83 -4.14 -19.12
CA SER A 154 -17.59 -3.14 -19.87
C SER A 154 -17.63 -3.45 -21.37
N TYR A 155 -16.48 -3.89 -21.93
CA TYR A 155 -16.40 -4.31 -23.33
C TYR A 155 -17.24 -5.55 -23.62
N LEU A 156 -17.21 -6.55 -22.75
CA LEU A 156 -18.05 -7.76 -22.89
C LEU A 156 -19.55 -7.43 -22.80
N THR A 157 -19.93 -6.52 -21.91
CA THR A 157 -21.32 -6.04 -21.79
C THR A 157 -21.76 -5.32 -23.04
N PHE A 158 -20.92 -4.42 -23.57
CA PHE A 158 -21.19 -3.71 -24.83
C PHE A 158 -21.40 -4.65 -26.02
N ILE A 159 -20.60 -5.72 -26.13
CA ILE A 159 -20.79 -6.72 -27.20
C ILE A 159 -22.14 -7.44 -27.04
N LYS A 160 -22.49 -7.85 -25.80
CA LYS A 160 -23.74 -8.57 -25.54
C LYS A 160 -24.99 -7.73 -25.84
N GLU A 161 -24.94 -6.43 -25.61
CA GLU A 161 -26.07 -5.52 -25.88
C GLU A 161 -26.26 -5.25 -27.38
N ARG A 162 -25.29 -5.56 -28.22
CA ARG A 162 -25.33 -5.32 -29.70
C ARG A 162 -25.41 -6.59 -30.54
N SER A 163 -25.42 -7.75 -29.89
CA SER A 163 -25.64 -9.07 -30.56
C SER A 163 -27.09 -9.51 -30.41
#